data_3cb53309486eacb539c1abd8a21d672b
#
_entry.id   3cb53309486eacb539c1abd8a21d672b
#
_cell.length_a   1.000
_cell.length_b   1.000
_cell.length_c   1.000
_cell.angle_alpha   90.00
_cell.angle_beta   90.00
_cell.angle_gamma   90.00
#
_symmetry.space_group_name_H-M   'P 1'
#
loop_
_entity.id
_entity.type
_entity.pdbx_description
1 polymer ?
#
loop_
_entity_poly.entity_id
_entity_poly.type
_entity_poly.pdbx_seq_one_letter_code
_entity_poly.pdbx_strand_id
1 'polypeptide(L)'
;MAQINVINLTFYYEGSFDNIFENVSFSIDTDWKLGFIGRNGKGKTTFLNLLLGKYEYEGSISASTRFDYFPYRIKQENLGQCAADFLEQWKPDCEQWRVLCELSQLETDAEVLYRPFGTLSHGERTKIMLAVLFSGENDFLLVDEPTNHLDREARENVKAYLKQKKGFILVSHDRDLLDACVDHV
;
A
#
# COMPACT_ATOMS: atom_id res chain seq x y z
N MET A 1 3.42 18.16 -11.84
CA MET A 1 3.02 17.56 -10.57
C MET A 1 1.60 17.04 -10.75
N ALA A 2 1.41 15.76 -10.58
CA ALA A 2 0.09 15.17 -10.59
C ALA A 2 -0.55 15.37 -9.22
N GLN A 3 -1.85 15.58 -9.18
CA GLN A 3 -2.58 15.77 -7.93
C GLN A 3 -3.79 14.83 -7.86
N ILE A 4 -4.08 14.42 -6.64
CA ILE A 4 -5.31 13.73 -6.29
C ILE A 4 -6.19 14.77 -5.59
N ASN A 5 -7.34 15.10 -6.19
CA ASN A 5 -8.26 16.07 -5.64
C ASN A 5 -9.51 15.37 -5.12
N VAL A 6 -9.83 15.63 -3.87
CA VAL A 6 -11.04 15.17 -3.18
C VAL A 6 -11.91 16.38 -2.95
N ILE A 7 -13.16 16.36 -3.42
CA ILE A 7 -14.09 17.49 -3.34
C ILE A 7 -15.42 16.99 -2.79
N ASN A 8 -15.84 17.59 -1.67
CA ASN A 8 -17.13 17.35 -1.00
C ASN A 8 -17.39 15.86 -0.73
N LEU A 9 -16.35 15.09 -0.38
CA LEU A 9 -16.45 13.67 -0.11
C LEU A 9 -17.34 13.42 1.12
N THR A 10 -18.43 12.69 0.90
CA THR A 10 -19.29 12.18 1.96
C THR A 10 -19.44 10.68 1.78
N PHE A 11 -19.23 9.91 2.83
CA PHE A 11 -19.34 8.48 2.81
C PHE A 11 -19.84 7.91 4.15
N TYR A 12 -20.73 6.96 4.06
CA TYR A 12 -21.23 6.13 5.16
C TYR A 12 -21.43 4.69 4.69
N TYR A 13 -21.31 3.73 5.60
CA TYR A 13 -21.62 2.34 5.27
C TYR A 13 -23.14 2.10 5.30
N GLU A 14 -23.64 1.28 4.38
CA GLU A 14 -25.04 0.86 4.40
C GLU A 14 -25.44 0.31 5.78
N GLY A 15 -26.52 0.85 6.34
CA GLY A 15 -27.00 0.48 7.68
C GLY A 15 -26.30 1.19 8.85
N SER A 16 -25.34 2.08 8.57
CA SER A 16 -24.75 2.97 9.59
C SER A 16 -25.47 4.32 9.62
N PHE A 17 -25.69 4.84 10.83
CA PHE A 17 -26.20 6.21 11.02
C PHE A 17 -25.07 7.25 11.08
N ASP A 18 -23.83 6.81 11.19
CA ASP A 18 -22.66 7.68 11.32
C ASP A 18 -21.93 7.83 9.98
N ASN A 19 -21.71 9.09 9.57
CA ASN A 19 -20.82 9.40 8.44
C ASN A 19 -19.37 9.10 8.82
N ILE A 20 -18.66 8.40 7.94
CA ILE A 20 -17.21 8.22 8.07
C ILE A 20 -16.48 9.46 7.56
N PHE A 21 -16.98 10.02 6.46
CA PHE A 21 -16.56 11.31 5.90
C PHE A 21 -17.78 12.17 5.66
N GLU A 22 -17.70 13.45 5.96
CA GLU A 22 -18.78 14.40 5.79
C GLU A 22 -18.26 15.69 5.14
N ASN A 23 -18.59 15.87 3.88
CA ASN A 23 -18.25 17.06 3.08
C ASN A 23 -16.76 17.46 3.15
N VAL A 24 -15.87 16.47 3.00
CA VAL A 24 -14.43 16.66 3.12
C VAL A 24 -13.82 17.02 1.77
N SER A 25 -12.98 18.08 1.74
CA SER A 25 -12.28 18.51 0.53
C SER A 25 -10.81 18.78 0.83
N PHE A 26 -9.93 18.18 0.03
CA PHE A 26 -8.48 18.40 0.11
C PHE A 26 -7.78 17.91 -1.17
N SER A 27 -6.50 18.25 -1.31
CA SER A 27 -5.66 17.81 -2.41
C SER A 27 -4.39 17.15 -1.88
N ILE A 28 -3.95 16.10 -2.56
CA ILE A 28 -2.70 15.36 -2.28
C ILE A 28 -1.80 15.50 -3.50
N ASP A 29 -0.55 15.88 -3.30
CA ASP A 29 0.47 15.81 -4.34
C ASP A 29 1.01 14.38 -4.45
N THR A 30 1.14 13.87 -5.67
CA THR A 30 1.60 12.49 -5.90
C THR A 30 3.08 12.26 -5.58
N ASP A 31 3.85 13.31 -5.29
CA ASP A 31 5.24 13.16 -4.83
C ASP A 31 5.35 13.06 -3.29
N TRP A 32 4.26 13.28 -2.57
CA TRP A 32 4.27 13.23 -1.11
C TRP A 32 4.38 11.81 -0.56
N LYS A 33 4.98 11.72 0.62
CA LYS A 33 4.90 10.58 1.53
C LYS A 33 3.90 10.94 2.61
N LEU A 34 2.65 10.58 2.39
CA LEU A 34 1.55 10.98 3.26
C LEU A 34 1.28 9.93 4.33
N GLY A 35 1.41 10.30 5.61
CA GLY A 35 1.00 9.49 6.75
C GLY A 35 -0.48 9.67 7.05
N PHE A 36 -1.23 8.58 7.09
CA PHE A 36 -2.64 8.62 7.46
C PHE A 36 -2.81 8.13 8.90
N ILE A 37 -2.94 9.08 9.83
CA ILE A 37 -3.00 8.83 11.26
C ILE A 37 -4.44 8.90 11.76
N GLY A 38 -4.80 8.05 12.71
CA GLY A 38 -6.11 8.08 13.34
C GLY A 38 -6.41 6.83 14.14
N ARG A 39 -7.43 6.88 15.00
CA ARG A 39 -7.88 5.72 15.78
C ARG A 39 -8.40 4.61 14.86
N ASN A 40 -8.34 3.37 15.35
CA ASN A 40 -8.92 2.22 14.66
C ASN A 40 -10.41 2.42 14.42
N GLY A 41 -10.90 1.98 13.26
CA GLY A 41 -12.32 2.12 12.87
C GLY A 41 -12.71 3.54 12.44
N LYS A 42 -11.78 4.49 12.30
CA LYS A 42 -12.06 5.88 11.92
C LYS A 42 -11.79 6.21 10.44
N GLY A 43 -11.95 5.22 9.55
CA GLY A 43 -12.01 5.48 8.11
C GLY A 43 -10.69 5.41 7.34
N LYS A 44 -9.54 5.06 7.96
CA LYS A 44 -8.25 5.00 7.23
C LYS A 44 -8.28 4.06 6.03
N THR A 45 -8.51 2.79 6.27
CA THR A 45 -8.64 1.76 5.21
C THR A 45 -9.86 2.04 4.31
N THR A 46 -10.92 2.65 4.86
CA THR A 46 -12.10 3.08 4.08
C THR A 46 -11.70 4.10 3.03
N PHE A 47 -10.90 5.11 3.40
CA PHE A 47 -10.41 6.10 2.45
C PHE A 47 -9.57 5.48 1.33
N LEU A 48 -8.65 4.57 1.68
CA LEU A 48 -7.88 3.84 0.65
C LEU A 48 -8.80 3.04 -0.30
N ASN A 49 -9.85 2.42 0.22
CA ASN A 49 -10.82 1.70 -0.60
C ASN A 49 -11.67 2.62 -1.48
N LEU A 50 -11.96 3.85 -1.04
CA LEU A 50 -12.61 4.88 -1.87
C LEU A 50 -11.72 5.30 -3.03
N LEU A 51 -10.42 5.52 -2.80
CA LEU A 51 -9.44 5.80 -3.86
C LEU A 51 -9.36 4.67 -4.89
N LEU A 52 -9.53 3.42 -4.45
CA LEU A 52 -9.56 2.23 -5.31
C LEU A 52 -10.91 2.03 -6.03
N GLY A 53 -11.89 2.90 -5.80
CA GLY A 53 -13.22 2.78 -6.41
C GLY A 53 -14.04 1.59 -5.93
N LYS A 54 -13.78 1.06 -4.73
CA LYS A 54 -14.49 -0.11 -4.19
C LYS A 54 -15.86 0.21 -3.58
N TYR A 55 -16.11 1.47 -3.30
CA TYR A 55 -17.37 1.94 -2.71
C TYR A 55 -17.90 3.13 -3.48
N GLU A 56 -19.23 3.26 -3.56
CA GLU A 56 -19.90 4.45 -4.03
C GLU A 56 -19.88 5.53 -2.94
N TYR A 57 -19.73 6.79 -3.33
CA TYR A 57 -19.65 7.94 -2.42
C TYR A 57 -20.26 9.17 -3.06
N GLU A 58 -20.62 10.16 -2.24
CA GLU A 58 -21.02 11.48 -2.70
C GLU A 58 -19.81 12.39 -2.80
N GLY A 59 -19.84 13.32 -3.78
CA GLY A 59 -18.71 14.20 -4.11
C GLY A 59 -17.89 13.68 -5.29
N SER A 60 -16.63 14.08 -5.37
CA SER A 60 -15.74 13.61 -6.43
C SER A 60 -14.31 13.38 -5.95
N ILE A 61 -13.69 12.32 -6.47
CA ILE A 61 -12.26 12.06 -6.37
C ILE A 61 -11.71 12.04 -7.79
N SER A 62 -10.77 12.94 -8.10
CA SER A 62 -10.09 12.99 -9.38
C SER A 62 -8.59 12.80 -9.21
N ALA A 63 -8.01 11.91 -10.01
CA ALA A 63 -6.59 11.64 -10.02
C ALA A 63 -6.12 11.40 -11.46
N SER A 64 -4.92 11.86 -11.78
CA SER A 64 -4.25 11.60 -13.07
C SER A 64 -3.29 10.41 -12.99
N THR A 65 -3.33 9.66 -11.91
CA THR A 65 -2.49 8.49 -11.63
C THR A 65 -3.36 7.26 -11.32
N ARG A 66 -2.81 6.08 -11.52
CA ARG A 66 -3.42 4.83 -11.05
C ARG A 66 -3.05 4.60 -9.60
N PHE A 67 -3.89 3.88 -8.88
CA PHE A 67 -3.64 3.45 -7.51
C PHE A 67 -3.28 1.98 -7.49
N ASP A 68 -2.26 1.63 -6.71
CA ASP A 68 -1.93 0.25 -6.37
C ASP A 68 -1.90 0.10 -4.85
N TYR A 69 -2.28 -1.08 -4.35
CA TYR A 69 -2.57 -1.27 -2.92
C TYR A 69 -1.84 -2.46 -2.32
N PHE A 70 -1.20 -2.21 -1.19
CA PHE A 70 -0.62 -3.23 -0.32
C PHE A 70 -1.51 -3.44 0.91
N PRO A 71 -1.75 -4.68 1.34
CA PRO A 71 -1.19 -5.93 0.82
C PRO A 71 -2.01 -6.53 -0.33
N TYR A 72 -1.33 -7.18 -1.27
CA TYR A 72 -2.02 -7.99 -2.28
C TYR A 72 -2.72 -9.17 -1.62
N ARG A 73 -3.93 -9.47 -2.09
CA ARG A 73 -4.70 -10.60 -1.57
C ARG A 73 -4.31 -11.89 -2.27
N ILE A 74 -3.96 -12.91 -1.48
CA ILE A 74 -3.73 -14.26 -1.96
C ILE A 74 -4.79 -15.16 -1.35
N LYS A 75 -5.48 -15.90 -2.20
CA LYS A 75 -6.45 -16.91 -1.76
C LYS A 75 -5.70 -18.10 -1.15
N GLN A 76 -6.31 -18.73 -0.17
CA GLN A 76 -5.70 -19.87 0.54
C GLN A 76 -5.39 -21.05 -0.41
N GLU A 77 -6.20 -21.26 -1.44
CA GLU A 77 -6.01 -22.26 -2.49
C GLU A 77 -4.73 -22.05 -3.32
N ASN A 78 -4.24 -20.80 -3.39
CA ASN A 78 -3.08 -20.39 -4.19
C ASN A 78 -1.76 -20.32 -3.40
N LEU A 79 -1.76 -20.68 -2.12
CA LEU A 79 -0.55 -20.64 -1.29
C LEU A 79 0.57 -21.60 -1.74
N GLY A 80 0.23 -22.59 -2.56
CA GLY A 80 1.19 -23.50 -3.18
C GLY A 80 1.94 -22.90 -4.38
N GLN A 81 1.46 -21.78 -4.93
CA GLN A 81 2.11 -21.08 -6.04
C GLN A 81 3.22 -20.18 -5.51
N CYS A 82 4.19 -19.85 -6.35
CA CYS A 82 5.26 -18.94 -6.00
C CYS A 82 4.90 -17.48 -6.34
N ALA A 83 5.63 -16.52 -5.76
CA ALA A 83 5.36 -15.11 -6.01
C ALA A 83 5.57 -14.73 -7.48
N ALA A 84 6.50 -15.39 -8.17
CA ALA A 84 6.74 -15.18 -9.59
C ALA A 84 5.49 -15.48 -10.46
N ASP A 85 4.67 -16.46 -10.05
CA ASP A 85 3.42 -16.80 -10.75
C ASP A 85 2.35 -15.72 -10.60
N PHE A 86 2.43 -14.90 -9.54
CA PHE A 86 1.47 -13.83 -9.28
C PHE A 86 1.86 -12.48 -9.92
N LEU A 87 3.10 -12.32 -10.40
CA LEU A 87 3.59 -11.03 -10.91
C LEU A 87 2.72 -10.48 -12.03
N GLU A 88 2.35 -11.34 -13.00
CA GLU A 88 1.50 -10.94 -14.12
C GLU A 88 0.10 -10.49 -13.67
N GLN A 89 -0.43 -11.12 -12.61
CA GLN A 89 -1.73 -10.75 -12.04
C GLN A 89 -1.67 -9.47 -11.21
N TRP A 90 -0.62 -9.32 -10.40
CA TRP A 90 -0.49 -8.17 -9.50
C TRP A 90 -0.04 -6.91 -10.23
N LYS A 91 0.87 -7.08 -11.20
CA LYS A 91 1.49 -5.97 -11.93
C LYS A 91 1.84 -6.38 -13.36
N PRO A 92 0.83 -6.44 -14.26
CA PRO A 92 1.01 -7.01 -15.62
C PRO A 92 2.09 -6.32 -16.45
N ASP A 93 2.29 -5.01 -16.22
CA ASP A 93 3.27 -4.21 -16.97
C ASP A 93 4.66 -4.19 -16.32
N CYS A 94 4.88 -4.99 -15.27
CA CYS A 94 6.14 -4.98 -14.53
C CYS A 94 7.12 -6.02 -15.05
N GLU A 95 8.32 -5.58 -15.35
CA GLU A 95 9.42 -6.47 -15.67
C GLU A 95 10.03 -7.08 -14.41
N GLN A 96 10.21 -8.40 -14.39
CA GLN A 96 10.69 -9.14 -13.22
C GLN A 96 12.02 -8.60 -12.65
N TRP A 97 12.92 -8.12 -13.49
CA TRP A 97 14.19 -7.56 -13.02
C TRP A 97 14.02 -6.36 -12.09
N ARG A 98 12.95 -5.57 -12.27
CA ARG A 98 12.63 -4.44 -11.37
C ARG A 98 12.28 -4.93 -9.97
N VAL A 99 11.50 -6.01 -9.87
CA VAL A 99 11.17 -6.64 -8.59
C VAL A 99 12.44 -7.15 -7.90
N LEU A 100 13.37 -7.73 -8.66
CA LEU A 100 14.67 -8.18 -8.14
C LEU A 100 15.51 -7.02 -7.58
N CYS A 101 15.51 -5.87 -8.27
CA CYS A 101 16.17 -4.66 -7.76
C CYS A 101 15.54 -4.18 -6.43
N GLU A 102 14.21 -4.18 -6.35
CA GLU A 102 13.51 -3.79 -5.12
C GLU A 102 13.76 -4.77 -3.97
N LEU A 103 13.77 -6.09 -4.23
CA LEU A 103 14.13 -7.10 -3.24
C LEU A 103 15.55 -6.92 -2.70
N SER A 104 16.50 -6.56 -3.57
CA SER A 104 17.87 -6.25 -3.14
C SER A 104 17.91 -5.07 -2.18
N GLN A 105 17.11 -4.01 -2.42
CA GLN A 105 16.99 -2.88 -1.48
C GLN A 105 16.35 -3.27 -0.15
N LEU A 106 15.50 -4.30 -0.16
CA LEU A 106 14.87 -4.90 1.04
C LEU A 106 15.76 -5.96 1.73
N GLU A 107 17.03 -6.10 1.30
CA GLU A 107 17.96 -7.10 1.83
C GLU A 107 17.37 -8.52 1.80
N THR A 108 16.77 -8.88 0.67
CA THR A 108 16.06 -10.14 0.50
C THR A 108 16.56 -10.88 -0.73
N ASP A 109 16.83 -12.17 -0.57
CA ASP A 109 17.31 -13.02 -1.66
C ASP A 109 16.23 -13.20 -2.73
N ALA A 110 16.65 -13.21 -4.00
CA ALA A 110 15.77 -13.44 -5.14
C ALA A 110 15.07 -14.81 -5.12
N GLU A 111 15.63 -15.78 -4.44
CA GLU A 111 15.08 -17.14 -4.32
C GLU A 111 13.68 -17.16 -3.71
N VAL A 112 13.34 -16.16 -2.87
CA VAL A 112 12.00 -16.06 -2.25
C VAL A 112 10.88 -15.95 -3.29
N LEU A 113 11.16 -15.44 -4.48
CA LEU A 113 10.16 -15.35 -5.57
C LEU A 113 9.73 -16.71 -6.10
N TYR A 114 10.56 -17.72 -5.99
CA TYR A 114 10.35 -19.05 -6.56
C TYR A 114 9.95 -20.10 -5.52
N ARG A 115 9.89 -19.73 -4.26
CA ARG A 115 9.39 -20.60 -3.18
C ARG A 115 7.86 -20.50 -3.09
N PRO A 116 7.18 -21.61 -2.74
CA PRO A 116 5.74 -21.58 -2.50
C PRO A 116 5.38 -20.52 -1.46
N PHE A 117 4.42 -19.64 -1.79
CA PHE A 117 4.10 -18.47 -0.95
C PHE A 117 3.70 -18.89 0.48
N GLY A 118 3.04 -20.03 0.63
CA GLY A 118 2.65 -20.58 1.92
C GLY A 118 3.81 -20.94 2.84
N THR A 119 5.03 -21.18 2.28
CA THR A 119 6.25 -21.54 3.04
C THR A 119 7.06 -20.33 3.49
N LEU A 120 6.73 -19.14 2.97
CA LEU A 120 7.43 -17.90 3.30
C LEU A 120 7.01 -17.39 4.68
N SER A 121 7.95 -16.77 5.39
CA SER A 121 7.67 -16.03 6.61
C SER A 121 6.82 -14.79 6.33
N HIS A 122 6.20 -14.22 7.36
CA HIS A 122 5.46 -12.96 7.20
C HIS A 122 6.35 -11.84 6.68
N GLY A 123 7.60 -11.76 7.14
CA GLY A 123 8.57 -10.78 6.67
C GLY A 123 8.92 -10.95 5.19
N GLU A 124 9.20 -12.17 4.74
CA GLU A 124 9.46 -12.47 3.33
C GLU A 124 8.26 -12.11 2.44
N ARG A 125 7.05 -12.49 2.84
CA ARG A 125 5.81 -12.14 2.11
C ARG A 125 5.62 -10.63 1.98
N THR A 126 5.79 -9.90 3.07
CA THR A 126 5.68 -8.44 3.10
C THR A 126 6.70 -7.80 2.17
N LYS A 127 7.96 -8.22 2.24
CA LYS A 127 9.04 -7.69 1.41
C LYS A 127 8.80 -7.96 -0.09
N ILE A 128 8.33 -9.15 -0.46
CA ILE A 128 7.95 -9.47 -1.84
C ILE A 128 6.83 -8.56 -2.32
N MET A 129 5.76 -8.44 -1.55
CA MET A 129 4.62 -7.59 -1.93
C MET A 129 5.01 -6.12 -2.07
N LEU A 130 5.86 -5.59 -1.18
CA LEU A 130 6.39 -4.24 -1.29
C LEU A 130 7.29 -4.09 -2.51
N ALA A 131 8.16 -5.06 -2.79
CA ALA A 131 9.00 -5.05 -3.98
C ALA A 131 8.18 -5.00 -5.27
N VAL A 132 7.11 -5.78 -5.37
CA VAL A 132 6.18 -5.74 -6.51
C VAL A 132 5.46 -4.41 -6.58
N LEU A 133 4.96 -3.90 -5.45
CA LEU A 133 4.25 -2.63 -5.38
C LEU A 133 5.10 -1.47 -5.92
N PHE A 134 6.35 -1.36 -5.47
CA PHE A 134 7.27 -0.28 -5.83
C PHE A 134 8.02 -0.50 -7.16
N SER A 135 7.89 -1.66 -7.79
CA SER A 135 8.54 -1.95 -9.08
C SER A 135 7.86 -1.29 -10.29
N GLY A 136 6.63 -0.80 -10.13
CA GLY A 136 5.87 -0.10 -11.18
C GLY A 136 6.29 1.34 -11.37
N GLU A 137 5.86 1.91 -12.49
CA GLU A 137 6.04 3.33 -12.82
C GLU A 137 4.68 4.04 -12.83
N ASN A 138 4.68 5.29 -12.38
CA ASN A 138 3.52 6.19 -12.45
C ASN A 138 2.28 5.78 -11.66
N ASP A 139 2.42 4.87 -10.70
CA ASP A 139 1.36 4.54 -9.75
C ASP A 139 1.53 5.36 -8.47
N PHE A 140 0.43 5.75 -7.85
CA PHE A 140 0.42 6.28 -6.49
C PHE A 140 0.04 5.15 -5.53
N LEU A 141 0.89 4.89 -4.56
CA LEU A 141 0.86 3.65 -3.81
C LEU A 141 0.12 3.82 -2.48
N LEU A 142 -0.73 2.84 -2.16
CA LEU A 142 -1.52 2.80 -0.93
C LEU A 142 -0.99 1.66 -0.05
N VAL A 143 -0.26 2.01 1.00
CA VAL A 143 0.43 1.05 1.88
C VAL A 143 -0.29 0.98 3.22
N ASP A 144 -1.00 -0.13 3.46
CA ASP A 144 -1.83 -0.31 4.64
C ASP A 144 -1.19 -1.32 5.61
N GLU A 145 -0.71 -0.82 6.75
CA GLU A 145 -0.13 -1.58 7.86
C GLU A 145 1.02 -2.56 7.46
N PRO A 146 2.07 -2.08 6.78
CA PRO A 146 3.11 -2.96 6.21
C PRO A 146 3.98 -3.67 7.26
N THR A 147 3.98 -3.20 8.49
CA THR A 147 4.81 -3.76 9.57
C THR A 147 4.06 -4.70 10.51
N ASN A 148 2.77 -4.96 10.24
CA ASN A 148 1.99 -5.89 11.06
C ASN A 148 2.57 -7.31 10.99
N HIS A 149 2.69 -7.93 12.16
CA HIS A 149 3.23 -9.29 12.34
C HIS A 149 4.68 -9.49 11.91
N LEU A 150 5.44 -8.41 11.73
CA LEU A 150 6.87 -8.48 11.46
C LEU A 150 7.68 -8.55 12.76
N ASP A 151 8.76 -9.32 12.74
CA ASP A 151 9.78 -9.23 13.76
C ASP A 151 10.55 -7.89 13.67
N ARG A 152 11.42 -7.66 14.62
CA ARG A 152 12.14 -6.39 14.72
C ARG A 152 13.04 -6.11 13.51
N GLU A 153 13.74 -7.13 13.04
CA GLU A 153 14.67 -7.00 11.91
C GLU A 153 13.93 -6.69 10.61
N ALA A 154 12.90 -7.46 10.27
CA ALA A 154 12.07 -7.21 9.09
C ALA A 154 11.41 -5.83 9.14
N ARG A 155 10.99 -5.37 10.33
CA ARG A 155 10.41 -4.03 10.53
C ARG A 155 11.42 -2.92 10.23
N GLU A 156 12.66 -3.03 10.74
CA GLU A 156 13.70 -2.04 10.45
C GLU A 156 14.08 -2.01 8.96
N ASN A 157 14.15 -3.17 8.30
CA ASN A 157 14.40 -3.24 6.87
C ASN A 157 13.30 -2.57 6.05
N VAL A 158 12.03 -2.83 6.37
CA VAL A 158 10.89 -2.19 5.71
C VAL A 158 10.88 -0.68 5.96
N LYS A 159 11.19 -0.23 7.18
CA LYS A 159 11.31 1.19 7.52
C LYS A 159 12.41 1.88 6.70
N ALA A 160 13.61 1.30 6.66
CA ALA A 160 14.72 1.83 5.88
C ALA A 160 14.40 1.92 4.38
N TYR A 161 13.70 0.92 3.87
CA TYR A 161 13.25 0.86 2.48
C TYR A 161 12.23 1.96 2.16
N LEU A 162 11.14 2.07 2.92
CA LEU A 162 10.09 3.08 2.70
C LEU A 162 10.61 4.51 2.84
N LYS A 163 11.58 4.74 3.71
CA LYS A 163 12.23 6.05 3.86
C LYS A 163 12.84 6.57 2.57
N GLN A 164 13.28 5.70 1.67
CA GLN A 164 13.91 6.07 0.39
C GLN A 164 12.90 6.24 -0.75
N LYS A 165 11.65 5.81 -0.55
CA LYS A 165 10.59 5.84 -1.57
C LYS A 165 9.82 7.16 -1.55
N LYS A 166 9.03 7.39 -2.61
CA LYS A 166 8.17 8.57 -2.79
C LYS A 166 6.81 8.15 -3.35
N GLY A 167 5.83 9.05 -3.27
CA GLY A 167 4.55 8.89 -3.93
C GLY A 167 3.68 7.81 -3.32
N PHE A 168 3.45 7.86 -1.99
CA PHE A 168 2.58 6.88 -1.33
C PHE A 168 1.82 7.47 -0.14
N ILE A 169 0.70 6.82 0.17
CA ILE A 169 0.02 6.96 1.46
C ILE A 169 0.42 5.79 2.35
N LEU A 170 0.84 6.07 3.57
CA LEU A 170 1.16 5.08 4.59
C LEU A 170 0.13 5.12 5.71
N VAL A 171 -0.60 4.04 5.89
CA VAL A 171 -1.43 3.80 7.06
C VAL A 171 -0.68 2.89 8.02
N SER A 172 -0.44 3.32 9.23
CA SER A 172 0.18 2.50 10.26
C SER A 172 -0.19 2.94 11.67
N HIS A 173 -0.10 2.01 12.61
CA HIS A 173 -0.13 2.26 14.06
C HIS A 173 1.28 2.47 14.63
N ASP A 174 2.29 2.11 13.88
CA ASP A 174 3.70 2.25 14.25
C ASP A 174 4.13 3.72 14.06
N ARG A 175 4.23 4.46 15.17
CA ARG A 175 4.63 5.88 15.14
C ARG A 175 6.07 6.04 14.66
N ASP A 176 6.97 5.15 15.07
CA ASP A 176 8.38 5.22 14.66
C ASP A 176 8.52 5.04 13.15
N LEU A 177 7.68 4.19 12.54
CA LEU A 177 7.60 4.04 11.09
C LEU A 177 7.10 5.31 10.41
N LEU A 178 6.00 5.88 10.90
CA LEU A 178 5.42 7.11 10.36
C LEU A 178 6.40 8.27 10.46
N ASP A 179 6.95 8.53 11.65
CA ASP A 179 7.90 9.64 11.87
C ASP A 179 9.16 9.53 11.01
N ALA A 180 9.58 8.30 10.69
CA ALA A 180 10.76 8.06 9.87
C ALA A 180 10.51 8.15 8.35
N CYS A 181 9.29 7.82 7.90
CA CYS A 181 9.01 7.57 6.48
C CYS A 181 8.15 8.65 5.81
N VAL A 182 7.34 9.42 6.55
CA VAL A 182 6.41 10.39 5.97
C VAL A 182 6.90 11.82 6.11
N ASP A 183 6.51 12.65 5.17
CA ASP A 183 6.82 14.09 5.15
C ASP A 183 5.55 14.97 5.32
N HIS A 184 4.38 14.36 5.18
CA HIS A 184 3.07 15.00 5.39
C HIS A 184 2.14 14.09 6.20
N VAL A 185 1.23 14.67 6.97
CA VAL A 185 0.24 13.96 7.82
C VAL A 185 -1.13 14.58 7.64
#